data_b1f348d1245dee6877cfa3618382c604
#
_entry.id   b1f348d1245dee6877cfa3618382c604
#
_cell.length_a   1.000
_cell.length_b   1.000
_cell.length_c   1.000
_cell.angle_alpha   90.00
_cell.angle_beta   90.00
_cell.angle_gamma   90.00
#
_symmetry.space_group_name_H-M   'P 1'
#
loop_
_entity.id
_entity.type
_entity.pdbx_description
1 polymer ?
#
loop_
_entity_poly.entity_id
_entity_poly.type
_entity_poly.pdbx_seq_one_letter_code
_entity_poly.pdbx_strand_id
1 'polypeptide(L)'
;MQNMLHSHYFIGTTSVDDGHQHQFSGVTSNDPDVVGHIHFIEGDTSMNDGHTHHYQIQTGAAIYVAGGHYHYYQGETDVADMHVHTLNGFTSMHSETNGYTSRY
;
A
#
# COMPACT_ATOMS: atom_id res chain seq x y z
N MET A 1 -14.81 21.74 9.93
CA MET A 1 -14.83 20.51 9.12
C MET A 1 -13.66 19.63 9.50
N GLN A 2 -13.93 18.41 9.79
CA GLN A 2 -12.89 17.45 10.10
C GLN A 2 -12.64 16.56 8.91
N ASN A 3 -11.38 16.20 8.74
CA ASN A 3 -11.00 15.23 7.72
C ASN A 3 -11.20 13.83 8.26
N MET A 4 -11.92 13.02 7.53
CA MET A 4 -12.18 11.65 7.92
C MET A 4 -10.91 10.83 7.77
N LEU A 5 -10.75 9.87 8.68
CA LEU A 5 -9.69 8.88 8.53
C LEU A 5 -10.08 7.90 7.44
N HIS A 6 -9.10 7.45 6.68
CA HIS A 6 -9.35 6.48 5.63
C HIS A 6 -8.11 5.63 5.38
N SER A 7 -8.32 4.53 4.70
CA SER A 7 -7.25 3.62 4.32
C SER A 7 -7.51 3.14 2.90
N HIS A 8 -6.55 2.41 2.34
CA HIS A 8 -6.63 1.85 0.99
C HIS A 8 -6.21 0.40 1.03
N TYR A 9 -6.72 -0.37 0.09
CA TYR A 9 -6.24 -1.73 -0.13
C TYR A 9 -5.00 -1.69 -1.00
N PHE A 10 -4.15 -2.69 -0.84
CA PHE A 10 -3.05 -2.91 -1.75
C PHE A 10 -2.85 -4.40 -1.94
N ILE A 11 -2.37 -4.78 -3.12
CA ILE A 11 -2.09 -6.16 -3.46
C ILE A 11 -1.07 -6.16 -4.59
N GLY A 12 -0.14 -7.08 -4.54
CA GLY A 12 0.85 -7.17 -5.59
C GLY A 12 1.75 -8.37 -5.44
N THR A 13 2.79 -8.37 -6.27
CA THR A 13 3.81 -9.40 -6.29
C THR A 13 5.16 -8.70 -6.26
N THR A 14 6.09 -9.22 -5.47
CA THR A 14 7.43 -8.65 -5.38
C THR A 14 8.23 -8.94 -6.64
N SER A 15 9.40 -8.32 -6.72
CA SER A 15 10.38 -8.67 -7.75
C SER A 15 10.78 -10.14 -7.62
N VAL A 16 11.31 -10.68 -8.70
CA VAL A 16 11.89 -12.00 -8.70
C VAL A 16 13.36 -11.88 -8.31
N ASP A 17 13.71 -12.46 -7.18
CA ASP A 17 15.08 -12.44 -6.67
C ASP A 17 15.38 -13.81 -6.12
N ASP A 18 16.61 -14.27 -6.34
CA ASP A 18 17.03 -15.60 -5.87
C ASP A 18 16.07 -16.69 -6.38
N GLY A 19 15.56 -16.51 -7.61
CA GLY A 19 14.75 -17.52 -8.27
C GLY A 19 13.30 -17.59 -7.86
N HIS A 20 12.80 -16.66 -7.05
CA HIS A 20 11.40 -16.68 -6.61
C HIS A 20 10.86 -15.29 -6.34
N GLN A 21 9.57 -15.22 -6.12
CA GLN A 21 8.86 -13.99 -5.77
C GLN A 21 7.79 -14.33 -4.74
N HIS A 22 7.27 -13.31 -4.10
CA HIS A 22 6.23 -13.43 -3.08
C HIS A 22 5.04 -12.57 -3.44
N GLN A 23 3.86 -12.95 -2.95
CA GLN A 23 2.69 -12.10 -3.01
C GLN A 23 2.56 -11.31 -1.72
N PHE A 24 1.90 -10.17 -1.81
CA PHE A 24 1.61 -9.35 -0.64
C PHE A 24 0.27 -8.66 -0.82
N SER A 25 -0.40 -8.38 0.29
CA SER A 25 -1.66 -7.66 0.26
C SER A 25 -1.98 -7.16 1.65
N GLY A 26 -2.85 -6.16 1.73
CA GLY A 26 -3.28 -5.65 3.01
C GLY A 26 -4.06 -4.37 2.87
N VAL A 27 -4.12 -3.65 3.99
CA VAL A 27 -4.79 -2.36 4.09
C VAL A 27 -3.78 -1.40 4.69
N THR A 28 -3.70 -0.20 4.11
CA THR A 28 -2.77 0.82 4.60
C THR A 28 -3.16 1.30 5.99
N SER A 29 -2.28 2.10 6.59
CA SER A 29 -2.62 2.83 7.80
C SER A 29 -3.83 3.72 7.55
N ASN A 30 -4.49 4.09 8.65
CA ASN A 30 -5.70 4.89 8.64
C ASN A 30 -5.29 6.32 8.96
N ASP A 31 -5.42 7.21 7.98
CA ASP A 31 -4.88 8.57 8.07
C ASP A 31 -5.89 9.61 7.63
N PRO A 32 -5.75 10.87 8.11
CA PRO A 32 -6.67 11.93 7.70
C PRO A 32 -6.55 12.25 6.22
N ASP A 33 -7.68 12.61 5.62
CA ASP A 33 -7.75 12.94 4.18
C ASP A 33 -7.43 14.43 3.98
N VAL A 34 -6.19 14.79 4.27
CA VAL A 34 -5.70 16.15 4.06
C VAL A 34 -4.87 16.20 2.78
N VAL A 35 -4.67 17.40 2.25
CA VAL A 35 -3.88 17.59 1.04
C VAL A 35 -2.45 17.10 1.30
N GLY A 36 -1.94 16.28 0.37
CA GLY A 36 -0.57 15.78 0.47
C GLY A 36 -0.38 14.66 1.47
N HIS A 37 -1.47 14.08 1.98
CA HIS A 37 -1.33 13.01 2.96
C HIS A 37 -0.66 11.77 2.37
N ILE A 38 -0.07 10.98 3.23
CA ILE A 38 0.55 9.71 2.90
C ILE A 38 -0.03 8.64 3.80
N HIS A 39 0.28 7.41 3.46
CA HIS A 39 -0.06 6.25 4.30
C HIS A 39 1.17 5.37 4.45
N PHE A 40 1.10 4.47 5.41
CA PHE A 40 2.12 3.45 5.57
C PHE A 40 1.52 2.09 5.23
N ILE A 41 2.31 1.24 4.61
CA ILE A 41 1.96 -0.16 4.40
C ILE A 41 2.95 -1.00 5.17
N GLU A 42 2.44 -2.06 5.79
CA GLU A 42 3.27 -2.94 6.61
C GLU A 42 2.65 -4.32 6.61
N GLY A 43 3.48 -5.33 6.56
CA GLY A 43 3.00 -6.70 6.60
C GLY A 43 4.10 -7.69 6.32
N ASP A 44 3.69 -8.92 6.14
CA ASP A 44 4.58 -10.01 5.75
C ASP A 44 4.11 -10.54 4.41
N THR A 45 5.06 -10.88 3.56
CA THR A 45 4.73 -11.50 2.27
C THR A 45 4.24 -12.92 2.49
N SER A 46 3.71 -13.51 1.43
CA SER A 46 3.41 -14.93 1.42
C SER A 46 4.68 -15.74 1.70
N MET A 47 4.48 -16.95 2.19
CA MET A 47 5.62 -17.87 2.38
C MET A 47 5.88 -18.56 1.06
N ASN A 48 7.08 -18.34 0.54
CA ASN A 48 7.54 -18.98 -0.67
C ASN A 48 8.99 -19.38 -0.46
N ASP A 49 9.35 -20.54 -0.96
CA ASP A 49 10.72 -21.06 -0.82
C ASP A 49 11.16 -21.10 0.64
N GLY A 50 10.22 -21.42 1.54
CA GLY A 50 10.52 -21.64 2.95
C GLY A 50 10.62 -20.41 3.83
N HIS A 51 10.29 -19.22 3.31
CA HIS A 51 10.41 -18.01 4.13
C HIS A 51 9.42 -16.93 3.71
N THR A 52 9.29 -15.94 4.58
CA THR A 52 8.53 -14.71 4.31
C THR A 52 9.46 -13.52 4.49
N HIS A 53 9.05 -12.39 3.97
CA HIS A 53 9.74 -11.12 4.21
C HIS A 53 8.76 -10.15 4.85
N HIS A 54 9.26 -9.40 5.83
CA HIS A 54 8.50 -8.29 6.40
C HIS A 54 8.78 -7.03 5.60
N TYR A 55 7.80 -6.16 5.48
CA TYR A 55 7.99 -4.88 4.81
C TYR A 55 7.27 -3.77 5.56
N GLN A 56 7.82 -2.57 5.47
CA GLN A 56 7.23 -1.37 6.04
C GLN A 56 7.64 -0.22 5.14
N ILE A 57 6.66 0.37 4.45
CA ILE A 57 6.91 1.34 3.39
C ILE A 57 5.95 2.49 3.53
N GLN A 58 6.44 3.70 3.27
CA GLN A 58 5.63 4.90 3.19
C GLN A 58 5.19 5.10 1.75
N THR A 59 3.91 5.38 1.54
CA THR A 59 3.43 5.70 0.20
C THR A 59 3.87 7.10 -0.20
N GLY A 60 3.73 7.41 -1.48
CA GLY A 60 3.80 8.79 -1.94
C GLY A 60 2.54 9.54 -1.56
N ALA A 61 2.53 10.82 -1.87
CA ALA A 61 1.36 11.68 -1.63
C ALA A 61 0.19 11.23 -2.48
N ALA A 62 -1.01 11.60 -2.04
CA ALA A 62 -2.24 11.29 -2.76
C ALA A 62 -2.17 11.76 -4.21
N ILE A 63 -2.62 10.91 -5.12
CA ILE A 63 -2.74 11.23 -6.53
C ILE A 63 -4.23 11.38 -6.79
N TYR A 64 -4.66 12.60 -7.09
CA TYR A 64 -6.08 12.92 -7.22
C TYR A 64 -6.56 12.69 -8.64
N VAL A 65 -7.71 12.05 -8.74
CA VAL A 65 -8.38 11.79 -10.01
C VAL A 65 -9.85 12.15 -9.84
N ALA A 66 -10.62 12.05 -10.92
CA ALA A 66 -12.05 12.32 -10.82
C ALA A 66 -12.69 11.35 -9.85
N GLY A 67 -13.28 11.88 -8.78
CA GLY A 67 -14.04 11.09 -7.81
C GLY A 67 -13.23 10.46 -6.69
N GLY A 68 -11.92 10.72 -6.60
CA GLY A 68 -11.17 10.15 -5.49
C GLY A 68 -9.68 10.32 -5.62
N HIS A 69 -8.95 9.45 -4.94
CA HIS A 69 -7.50 9.47 -4.99
C HIS A 69 -6.93 8.09 -4.70
N TYR A 70 -5.67 7.92 -5.03
CA TYR A 70 -4.92 6.70 -4.72
C TYR A 70 -3.46 7.10 -4.48
N HIS A 71 -2.64 6.11 -4.14
CA HIS A 71 -1.24 6.35 -3.80
C HIS A 71 -0.35 5.36 -4.54
N TYR A 72 0.82 5.84 -4.93
CA TYR A 72 1.89 4.98 -5.42
C TYR A 72 2.78 4.61 -4.24
N TYR A 73 3.33 3.41 -4.25
CA TYR A 73 4.30 2.99 -3.23
C TYR A 73 5.43 2.22 -3.89
N GLN A 74 6.59 2.30 -3.27
CA GLN A 74 7.78 1.61 -3.74
C GLN A 74 8.72 1.44 -2.56
N GLY A 75 9.34 0.27 -2.46
CA GLY A 75 10.31 0.02 -1.41
C GLY A 75 10.86 -1.38 -1.47
N GLU A 76 11.53 -1.76 -0.40
CA GLU A 76 12.15 -3.07 -0.28
C GLU A 76 11.65 -3.76 0.96
N THR A 77 11.68 -5.10 0.91
CA THR A 77 11.43 -5.90 2.09
C THR A 77 12.65 -5.87 3.00
N ASP A 78 12.46 -6.36 4.23
CA ASP A 78 13.58 -6.66 5.10
C ASP A 78 14.35 -7.85 4.54
N VAL A 79 15.60 -8.00 4.98
CA VAL A 79 16.42 -9.14 4.59
C VAL A 79 15.88 -10.39 5.27
N ALA A 80 15.66 -11.42 4.48
CA ALA A 80 15.34 -12.75 4.97
C ALA A 80 15.98 -13.73 4.02
N ASP A 81 16.53 -14.82 4.56
CA ASP A 81 17.22 -15.84 3.77
C ASP A 81 18.28 -15.20 2.85
N MET A 82 18.96 -14.18 3.37
CA MET A 82 20.11 -13.51 2.77
C MET A 82 19.78 -12.72 1.49
N HIS A 83 18.52 -12.32 1.29
CA HIS A 83 18.16 -11.47 0.17
C HIS A 83 16.97 -10.59 0.51
N VAL A 84 16.71 -9.61 -0.38
CA VAL A 84 15.56 -8.72 -0.29
C VAL A 84 14.82 -8.78 -1.62
N HIS A 85 13.57 -8.35 -1.60
CA HIS A 85 12.78 -8.12 -2.80
C HIS A 85 12.33 -6.68 -2.85
N THR A 86 12.14 -6.15 -4.05
CA THR A 86 11.48 -4.85 -4.19
C THR A 86 10.00 -5.08 -4.39
N LEU A 87 9.21 -4.10 -3.96
CA LEU A 87 7.79 -4.11 -4.23
C LEU A 87 7.35 -2.70 -4.59
N ASN A 88 6.39 -2.60 -5.49
CA ASN A 88 5.82 -1.33 -5.88
C ASN A 88 4.42 -1.56 -6.44
N GLY A 89 3.67 -0.49 -6.52
CA GLY A 89 2.33 -0.57 -7.07
C GLY A 89 1.50 0.65 -6.69
N PHE A 90 0.21 0.56 -6.98
CA PHE A 90 -0.75 1.58 -6.64
C PHE A 90 -1.78 1.00 -5.69
N THR A 91 -2.18 1.80 -4.70
CA THR A 91 -3.27 1.37 -3.82
C THR A 91 -4.58 1.44 -4.57
N SER A 92 -5.63 0.88 -3.95
CA SER A 92 -6.98 1.10 -4.43
C SER A 92 -7.34 2.57 -4.32
N MET A 93 -8.35 2.97 -5.07
CA MET A 93 -8.85 4.34 -5.03
C MET A 93 -9.80 4.49 -3.83
N HIS A 94 -9.65 5.60 -3.11
CA HIS A 94 -10.61 6.00 -2.09
C HIS A 94 -11.56 7.02 -2.72
N SER A 95 -12.86 6.72 -2.70
CA SER A 95 -13.87 7.59 -3.30
C SER A 95 -14.10 8.79 -2.40
N GLU A 96 -14.22 9.98 -3.00
CA GLU A 96 -14.45 11.24 -2.30
C GLU A 96 -15.79 11.85 -2.65
N THR A 97 -16.72 11.06 -3.02
CA THR A 97 -18.08 11.55 -3.26
C THR A 97 -18.72 11.96 -1.97
N ASN A 98 -19.12 12.66 -1.84
CA ASN A 98 -19.74 12.88 -0.92
C ASN A 98 -20.44 12.96 -0.40
N GLY A 99 -20.40 12.84 -0.50
CA GLY A 99 -20.88 12.63 0.03
C GLY A 99 -21.31 12.95 0.27
N TYR A 100 -21.30 12.92 -0.07
CA TYR A 100 -21.65 12.75 0.15
C TYR A 100 -21.89 12.27 0.19
N THR A 101 -22.04 11.89 0.05
CA THR A 101 -22.17 11.08 0.23
C THR A 101 -22.32 10.61 0.35
N SER A 102 -22.30 10.47 0.29
CA SER A 102 -22.41 9.63 0.50
C SER A 102 -22.73 9.25 0.55
N ARG A 103 -22.95 8.95 0.34
CA ARG A 103 -23.29 8.31 0.35
C ARG A 103 -23.38 7.67 0.62
N TYR A 104 -23.56 7.40 0.51
CA TYR A 104 -23.75 6.76 0.76
C TYR A 104 -23.97 6.37 1.25
#